data_e5f8a32e2676151b7b5b759344fc6388
#
_entry.id   e5f8a32e2676151b7b5b759344fc6388
#
_cell.length_a   1.000
_cell.length_b   1.000
_cell.length_c   1.000
_cell.angle_alpha   90.00
_cell.angle_beta   90.00
_cell.angle_gamma   90.00
#
_symmetry.space_group_name_H-M   'P 1'
#
loop_
_entity.id
_entity.type
_entity.pdbx_description
1 polymer ?
#
loop_
_entity_poly.entity_id
_entity_poly.type
_entity_poly.pdbx_seq_one_letter_code
_entity_poly.pdbx_strand_id
1 'polypeptide(L)'
;LLANEIYSTKYGAWCGETAPVGRGRLPFESAEYMAYSYSHRRTLAIISDILGNSEGDFWRGEAEKIRKKVREYLWDDEKKAVYDRDCDNEMLYTLTLENLKCMYHGLFYQDMADDFIRCHLLCRDEFFTPLPLPNLAANDPLFYVNDEYNNFTPEVAAKVREYMSGDALDNSWSGPVEGLSVQRSLDALLEYGHHAEATIIGRKWLDNLGVCDRYVQQYNPMTGEAAPGQDGYGPTILSALEYMTYLYGVDFVCGELIFSCSAEDFDSDYEQKLFGHSYRLVRSGGRARVYLDGVEKFSVDCGVRVVTGTDCMPKSLYGMECEPRDITLTVGDTSWTAAVSPNEKLVFEAGLRGDKRVRFDLN
;
A
#
# COMPACT_ATOMS: atom_id res chain seq x y z
N LEU A 1 7.18 12.95 -26.01
CA LEU A 1 6.97 12.25 -24.73
C LEU A 1 7.03 10.73 -24.89
N LEU A 2 6.37 10.17 -25.89
CA LEU A 2 6.37 8.71 -26.12
C LEU A 2 7.74 8.15 -26.53
N ALA A 3 8.63 8.99 -27.03
CA ALA A 3 9.98 8.58 -27.41
C ALA A 3 10.96 8.58 -26.24
N ASN A 4 10.66 9.30 -25.18
CA ASN A 4 11.49 9.35 -23.98
C ASN A 4 11.03 8.29 -23.00
N GLU A 5 11.76 7.28 -22.93
CA GLU A 5 11.44 6.12 -22.16
C GLU A 5 11.85 6.24 -20.68
N ILE A 6 12.65 7.25 -20.35
CA ILE A 6 12.91 7.71 -18.99
C ILE A 6 12.65 9.21 -18.94
N TYR A 7 11.81 9.65 -18.04
CA TYR A 7 11.53 11.06 -17.86
C TYR A 7 12.65 11.69 -17.05
N SER A 8 13.21 12.72 -17.62
CA SER A 8 14.17 13.57 -16.95
C SER A 8 13.44 14.64 -16.17
N THR A 9 13.77 14.79 -14.91
CA THR A 9 13.33 15.92 -14.09
C THR A 9 14.31 17.08 -14.28
N LYS A 10 14.35 17.63 -15.47
CA LYS A 10 15.25 18.72 -15.84
C LYS A 10 15.26 19.90 -14.86
N TYR A 11 14.26 20.00 -14.04
CA TYR A 11 14.06 21.07 -13.06
C TYR A 11 14.24 20.58 -11.62
N GLY A 12 14.82 19.43 -11.41
CA GLY A 12 15.42 18.94 -10.18
C GLY A 12 14.55 18.99 -8.94
N ALA A 13 14.34 20.14 -8.38
CA ALA A 13 13.65 20.33 -7.11
C ALA A 13 12.17 19.84 -7.08
N TRP A 14 11.61 19.48 -8.21
CA TRP A 14 10.21 19.09 -8.35
C TRP A 14 10.02 17.61 -8.70
N CYS A 15 11.02 16.82 -8.41
CA CYS A 15 10.98 15.39 -8.70
C CYS A 15 10.05 14.60 -7.83
N GLY A 16 9.10 15.20 -7.34
CA GLY A 16 8.17 14.63 -6.44
C GLY A 16 8.28 15.23 -5.06
N GLU A 17 7.22 15.07 -4.39
CA GLU A 17 7.03 15.51 -3.03
C GLU A 17 7.91 14.74 -2.02
N THR A 18 8.73 13.80 -2.48
CA THR A 18 9.53 12.89 -1.66
C THR A 18 11.04 13.12 -1.71
N ALA A 19 11.50 14.25 -2.28
CA ALA A 19 12.92 14.57 -2.26
C ALA A 19 13.37 14.91 -0.82
N PRO A 20 14.26 14.11 -0.21
CA PRO A 20 14.71 14.38 1.15
C PRO A 20 15.46 15.70 1.23
N VAL A 21 15.25 16.42 2.35
CA VAL A 21 15.98 17.64 2.65
C VAL A 21 17.47 17.32 2.80
N GLY A 22 18.32 18.20 2.29
CA GLY A 22 19.79 18.05 2.39
C GLY A 22 20.42 17.11 1.37
N ARG A 23 19.66 16.55 0.42
CA ARG A 23 20.20 15.78 -0.70
C ARG A 23 21.15 16.66 -1.51
N GLY A 24 22.42 16.30 -1.56
CA GLY A 24 23.47 17.12 -2.20
C GLY A 24 23.40 17.12 -3.73
N ARG A 25 22.75 16.11 -4.34
CA ARG A 25 22.53 15.95 -5.78
C ARG A 25 21.04 15.75 -6.01
N LEU A 26 20.52 16.39 -7.05
CA LEU A 26 19.11 16.30 -7.41
C LEU A 26 18.88 15.13 -8.37
N PRO A 27 17.77 14.40 -8.26
CA PRO A 27 17.38 13.39 -9.23
C PRO A 27 17.11 14.05 -10.57
N PHE A 28 17.59 13.41 -11.62
CA PHE A 28 17.37 13.81 -13.01
C PHE A 28 16.47 12.79 -13.71
N GLU A 29 16.64 11.52 -13.39
CA GLU A 29 15.82 10.40 -13.83
C GLU A 29 15.18 9.79 -12.61
N SER A 30 13.86 9.90 -12.51
CA SER A 30 13.11 9.55 -11.31
C SER A 30 12.22 8.32 -11.51
N ALA A 31 12.31 7.38 -10.59
CA ALA A 31 11.45 6.20 -10.54
C ALA A 31 9.97 6.58 -10.39
N GLU A 32 9.64 7.61 -9.61
CA GLU A 32 8.27 8.10 -9.43
C GLU A 32 7.65 8.56 -10.76
N TYR A 33 8.37 9.34 -11.56
CA TYR A 33 7.86 9.77 -12.86
C TYR A 33 7.69 8.62 -13.85
N MET A 34 8.56 7.62 -13.76
CA MET A 34 8.39 6.39 -14.54
C MET A 34 7.12 5.64 -14.12
N ALA A 35 6.80 5.61 -12.83
CA ALA A 35 5.60 4.98 -12.33
C ALA A 35 4.32 5.69 -12.84
N TYR A 36 4.26 7.02 -12.81
CA TYR A 36 3.16 7.76 -13.41
C TYR A 36 3.04 7.48 -14.91
N SER A 37 4.15 7.48 -15.62
CA SER A 37 4.19 7.21 -17.06
C SER A 37 3.66 5.81 -17.40
N TYR A 38 4.04 4.81 -16.63
CA TYR A 38 3.54 3.44 -16.73
C TYR A 38 2.03 3.37 -16.49
N SER A 39 1.57 3.92 -15.37
CA SER A 39 0.15 3.93 -14.98
C SER A 39 -0.73 4.63 -16.02
N HIS A 40 -0.28 5.78 -16.56
CA HIS A 40 -1.02 6.49 -17.60
C HIS A 40 -1.19 5.63 -18.86
N ARG A 41 -0.18 4.85 -19.27
CA ARG A 41 -0.29 3.95 -20.42
C ARG A 41 -1.20 2.77 -20.15
N ARG A 42 -1.16 2.19 -18.95
CA ARG A 42 -2.14 1.17 -18.53
C ARG A 42 -3.58 1.72 -18.61
N THR A 43 -3.78 2.92 -18.11
CA THR A 43 -5.11 3.58 -18.16
C THR A 43 -5.57 3.82 -19.60
N LEU A 44 -4.68 4.27 -20.48
CA LEU A 44 -4.99 4.44 -21.91
C LEU A 44 -5.35 3.11 -22.58
N ALA A 45 -4.69 2.02 -22.23
CA ALA A 45 -5.04 0.69 -22.72
C ALA A 45 -6.46 0.28 -22.28
N ILE A 46 -6.80 0.46 -21.01
CA ILE A 46 -8.14 0.17 -20.47
C ILE A 46 -9.21 1.02 -21.17
N ILE A 47 -8.98 2.33 -21.32
CA ILE A 47 -9.89 3.24 -22.01
C ILE A 47 -10.09 2.79 -23.46
N SER A 48 -9.01 2.40 -24.14
CA SER A 48 -9.04 1.91 -25.51
C SER A 48 -9.92 0.66 -25.64
N ASP A 49 -9.77 -0.29 -24.70
CA ASP A 49 -10.60 -1.52 -24.68
C ASP A 49 -12.09 -1.19 -24.45
N ILE A 50 -12.40 -0.26 -23.53
CA ILE A 50 -13.76 0.19 -23.23
C ILE A 50 -14.40 0.84 -24.47
N LEU A 51 -13.62 1.65 -25.20
CA LEU A 51 -14.08 2.32 -26.42
C LEU A 51 -14.12 1.39 -27.64
N GLY A 52 -13.58 0.18 -27.55
CA GLY A 52 -13.53 -0.80 -28.63
C GLY A 52 -12.63 -0.37 -29.80
N ASN A 53 -11.63 0.48 -29.55
CA ASN A 53 -10.64 0.84 -30.56
C ASN A 53 -9.43 -0.11 -30.55
N SER A 54 -8.55 -0.03 -31.54
CA SER A 54 -7.44 -0.97 -31.73
C SER A 54 -6.13 -0.56 -31.04
N GLU A 55 -6.15 0.44 -30.16
CA GLU A 55 -4.91 1.00 -29.55
C GLU A 55 -4.52 0.33 -28.25
N GLY A 56 -5.37 -0.52 -27.65
CA GLY A 56 -5.14 -1.14 -26.35
C GLY A 56 -3.82 -1.89 -26.27
N ASP A 57 -3.52 -2.72 -27.29
CA ASP A 57 -2.26 -3.49 -27.33
C ASP A 57 -1.03 -2.60 -27.51
N PHE A 58 -1.14 -1.52 -28.28
CA PHE A 58 -0.09 -0.54 -28.40
C PHE A 58 0.26 0.09 -27.04
N TRP A 59 -0.75 0.55 -26.30
CA TRP A 59 -0.53 1.17 -24.99
C TRP A 59 0.01 0.19 -23.96
N ARG A 60 -0.46 -1.07 -23.96
CA ARG A 60 0.11 -2.14 -23.10
C ARG A 60 1.58 -2.37 -23.43
N GLY A 61 1.94 -2.42 -24.70
CA GLY A 61 3.32 -2.56 -25.14
C GLY A 61 4.21 -1.38 -24.72
N GLU A 62 3.69 -0.14 -24.79
CA GLU A 62 4.40 1.05 -24.34
C GLU A 62 4.57 1.09 -22.80
N ALA A 63 3.58 0.60 -22.05
CA ALA A 63 3.70 0.45 -20.60
C ALA A 63 4.80 -0.58 -20.25
N GLU A 64 4.79 -1.74 -20.88
CA GLU A 64 5.77 -2.80 -20.62
C GLU A 64 7.22 -2.38 -20.94
N LYS A 65 7.43 -1.55 -21.96
CA LYS A 65 8.75 -0.97 -22.25
C LYS A 65 9.29 -0.13 -21.09
N ILE A 66 8.40 0.65 -20.44
CA ILE A 66 8.77 1.44 -19.26
C ILE A 66 9.13 0.51 -18.10
N ARG A 67 8.27 -0.47 -17.79
CA ARG A 67 8.48 -1.44 -16.73
C ARG A 67 9.83 -2.15 -16.86
N LYS A 68 10.12 -2.63 -18.06
CA LYS A 68 11.39 -3.28 -18.39
C LYS A 68 12.59 -2.34 -18.18
N LYS A 69 12.49 -1.09 -18.64
CA LYS A 69 13.58 -0.11 -18.46
C LYS A 69 13.83 0.23 -17.00
N VAL A 70 12.78 0.39 -16.20
CA VAL A 70 12.96 0.64 -14.77
C VAL A 70 13.70 -0.52 -14.11
N ARG A 71 13.36 -1.77 -14.45
CA ARG A 71 14.08 -2.94 -13.97
C ARG A 71 15.55 -2.96 -14.41
N GLU A 72 15.83 -2.63 -15.67
CA GLU A 72 17.17 -2.68 -16.22
C GLU A 72 18.06 -1.50 -15.80
N TYR A 73 17.46 -0.37 -15.41
CA TYR A 73 18.18 0.88 -15.29
C TYR A 73 18.10 1.57 -13.92
N LEU A 74 16.98 1.44 -13.20
CA LEU A 74 16.77 2.07 -11.89
C LEU A 74 16.73 1.07 -10.74
N TRP A 75 16.43 -0.20 -11.02
CA TRP A 75 16.44 -1.25 -10.01
C TRP A 75 17.87 -1.70 -9.70
N ASP A 76 18.19 -1.81 -8.43
CA ASP A 76 19.45 -2.40 -7.96
C ASP A 76 19.18 -3.80 -7.40
N ASP A 77 19.67 -4.82 -8.10
CA ASP A 77 19.43 -6.22 -7.72
C ASP A 77 20.14 -6.65 -6.41
N GLU A 78 21.21 -5.95 -6.00
CA GLU A 78 21.86 -6.22 -4.73
C GLU A 78 21.11 -5.55 -3.57
N LYS A 79 20.65 -4.34 -3.80
CA LYS A 79 19.94 -3.51 -2.81
C LYS A 79 18.42 -3.73 -2.79
N LYS A 80 17.86 -4.47 -3.76
CA LYS A 80 16.43 -4.81 -3.83
C LYS A 80 15.48 -3.61 -3.75
N ALA A 81 15.85 -2.51 -4.40
CA ALA A 81 15.04 -1.29 -4.50
C ALA A 81 15.34 -0.53 -5.78
N VAL A 82 14.42 0.36 -6.18
CA VAL A 82 14.68 1.37 -7.20
C VAL A 82 15.30 2.61 -6.58
N TYR A 83 16.22 3.21 -7.33
CA TYR A 83 16.88 4.46 -6.98
C TYR A 83 16.86 5.40 -8.17
N ASP A 84 16.80 6.69 -7.90
CA ASP A 84 16.92 7.71 -8.93
C ASP A 84 18.36 7.85 -9.43
N ARG A 85 18.52 8.45 -10.61
CA ARG A 85 19.83 8.87 -11.12
C ARG A 85 19.90 10.39 -11.25
N ASP A 86 21.10 10.92 -11.10
CA ASP A 86 21.36 12.34 -11.30
C ASP A 86 21.70 12.67 -12.77
N CYS A 87 22.03 13.94 -13.03
CA CYS A 87 22.37 14.43 -14.39
C CYS A 87 23.67 13.86 -14.95
N ASP A 88 24.52 13.27 -14.12
CA ASP A 88 25.75 12.59 -14.52
C ASP A 88 25.53 11.08 -14.69
N ASN A 89 24.27 10.64 -14.60
CA ASN A 89 23.85 9.25 -14.68
C ASN A 89 24.35 8.37 -13.50
N GLU A 90 24.65 8.99 -12.37
CA GLU A 90 25.07 8.29 -11.17
C GLU A 90 23.86 7.94 -10.30
N MET A 91 23.83 6.70 -9.78
CA MET A 91 22.78 6.25 -8.90
C MET A 91 22.78 7.02 -7.58
N LEU A 92 21.62 7.52 -7.17
CA LEU A 92 21.42 8.23 -5.92
C LEU A 92 20.89 7.26 -4.85
N TYR A 93 21.77 6.64 -4.11
CA TYR A 93 21.44 5.64 -3.09
C TYR A 93 20.78 6.26 -1.85
N THR A 94 19.65 6.89 -2.03
CA THR A 94 18.78 7.38 -0.98
C THR A 94 17.52 6.53 -1.01
N LEU A 95 17.31 5.73 0.04
CA LEU A 95 16.21 4.76 0.08
C LEU A 95 14.92 5.45 0.55
N THR A 96 14.08 5.78 -0.40
CA THR A 96 12.82 6.50 -0.18
C THR A 96 11.60 5.59 -0.32
N LEU A 97 10.47 6.03 0.23
CA LEU A 97 9.17 5.37 0.08
C LEU A 97 8.60 5.50 -1.36
N GLU A 98 9.31 6.13 -2.31
CA GLU A 98 8.96 6.13 -3.73
C GLU A 98 8.85 4.71 -4.32
N ASN A 99 9.58 3.75 -3.77
CA ASN A 99 9.41 2.34 -4.09
C ASN A 99 7.96 1.86 -3.89
N LEU A 100 7.32 2.27 -2.79
CA LEU A 100 5.91 1.97 -2.55
C LEU A 100 4.99 2.68 -3.56
N LYS A 101 5.33 3.90 -3.99
CA LYS A 101 4.59 4.57 -5.09
C LYS A 101 4.73 3.83 -6.41
N CYS A 102 5.91 3.29 -6.71
CA CYS A 102 6.10 2.44 -7.89
C CYS A 102 5.20 1.20 -7.83
N MET A 103 5.05 0.59 -6.65
CA MET A 103 4.12 -0.51 -6.43
C MET A 103 2.65 -0.06 -6.60
N TYR A 104 2.25 1.06 -6.00
CA TYR A 104 0.90 1.62 -6.14
C TYR A 104 0.47 1.80 -7.60
N HIS A 105 1.40 2.16 -8.46
CA HIS A 105 1.17 2.29 -9.90
C HIS A 105 1.29 0.98 -10.68
N GLY A 106 1.60 -0.14 -10.02
CA GLY A 106 1.79 -1.46 -10.63
C GLY A 106 3.06 -1.58 -11.48
N LEU A 107 4.05 -0.71 -11.25
CA LEU A 107 5.28 -0.66 -12.05
C LEU A 107 6.21 -1.84 -11.80
N PHE A 108 6.24 -2.40 -10.60
CA PHE A 108 7.14 -3.50 -10.27
C PHE A 108 6.66 -4.81 -10.88
N TYR A 109 7.58 -5.70 -11.21
CA TYR A 109 7.29 -7.11 -11.35
C TYR A 109 7.05 -7.72 -9.96
N GLN A 110 6.41 -8.88 -9.88
CA GLN A 110 6.08 -9.51 -8.60
C GLN A 110 7.34 -9.73 -7.74
N ASP A 111 8.42 -10.24 -8.36
CA ASP A 111 9.69 -10.50 -7.67
C ASP A 111 10.33 -9.23 -7.09
N MET A 112 10.22 -8.08 -7.78
CA MET A 112 10.70 -6.80 -7.27
C MET A 112 9.89 -6.34 -6.07
N ALA A 113 8.57 -6.47 -6.11
CA ALA A 113 7.70 -6.11 -5.00
C ALA A 113 7.93 -6.99 -3.78
N ASP A 114 7.99 -8.32 -3.97
CA ASP A 114 8.27 -9.30 -2.91
C ASP A 114 9.63 -9.03 -2.25
N ASP A 115 10.66 -8.73 -3.06
CA ASP A 115 12.00 -8.40 -2.56
C ASP A 115 12.02 -7.08 -1.79
N PHE A 116 11.41 -6.01 -2.32
CA PHE A 116 11.33 -4.72 -1.62
C PHE A 116 10.57 -4.84 -0.30
N ILE A 117 9.43 -5.50 -0.27
CA ILE A 117 8.63 -5.68 0.95
C ILE A 117 9.45 -6.45 2.00
N ARG A 118 10.05 -7.58 1.60
CA ARG A 118 10.81 -8.44 2.51
C ARG A 118 12.09 -7.77 3.02
N CYS A 119 12.83 -7.08 2.16
CA CYS A 119 14.13 -6.52 2.50
C CYS A 119 14.04 -5.16 3.19
N HIS A 120 13.04 -4.34 2.84
CA HIS A 120 12.97 -2.94 3.22
C HIS A 120 11.68 -2.56 3.96
N LEU A 121 10.50 -2.84 3.36
CA LEU A 121 9.25 -2.37 3.93
C LEU A 121 8.99 -2.92 5.33
N LEU A 122 9.37 -4.19 5.58
CA LEU A 122 9.27 -4.86 6.88
C LEU A 122 10.53 -4.74 7.73
N CYS A 123 11.56 -4.04 7.27
CA CYS A 123 12.79 -3.80 8.03
C CYS A 123 12.55 -2.72 9.10
N ARG A 124 12.77 -3.08 10.37
CA ARG A 124 12.55 -2.16 11.51
C ARG A 124 13.48 -0.97 11.53
N ASP A 125 14.67 -1.13 10.97
CA ASP A 125 15.66 -0.07 10.88
C ASP A 125 15.42 0.86 9.68
N GLU A 126 14.41 0.57 8.85
CA GLU A 126 14.09 1.31 7.64
C GLU A 126 12.65 1.81 7.66
N PHE A 127 11.69 1.04 7.07
CA PHE A 127 10.30 1.50 6.91
C PHE A 127 9.32 0.91 7.92
N PHE A 128 9.70 -0.12 8.70
CA PHE A 128 8.83 -0.73 9.70
C PHE A 128 9.09 -0.17 11.11
N THR A 129 9.17 1.14 11.22
CA THR A 129 9.28 1.89 12.46
C THR A 129 8.07 1.68 13.40
N PRO A 130 8.06 2.17 14.64
CA PRO A 130 6.88 2.08 15.52
C PRO A 130 5.58 2.51 14.86
N LEU A 131 5.53 3.68 14.21
CA LEU A 131 4.53 4.04 13.21
C LEU A 131 5.17 3.82 11.83
N PRO A 132 4.72 2.83 11.03
CA PRO A 132 5.39 2.44 9.79
C PRO A 132 5.23 3.46 8.66
N LEU A 133 6.07 3.29 7.64
CA LEU A 133 6.09 4.04 6.39
C LEU A 133 6.61 5.49 6.50
N PRO A 134 7.76 5.72 7.18
CA PRO A 134 8.44 7.00 7.02
C PRO A 134 8.79 7.24 5.54
N ASN A 135 8.81 8.48 5.11
CA ASN A 135 9.11 8.82 3.70
C ASN A 135 10.54 8.47 3.27
N LEU A 136 11.45 8.39 4.23
CA LEU A 136 12.84 7.99 4.07
C LEU A 136 13.17 6.87 5.05
N ALA A 137 13.99 5.92 4.64
CA ALA A 137 14.44 4.84 5.51
C ALA A 137 15.08 5.41 6.79
N ALA A 138 14.67 4.90 7.97
CA ALA A 138 15.08 5.47 9.25
C ALA A 138 16.59 5.37 9.52
N ASN A 139 17.28 4.45 8.83
CA ASN A 139 18.75 4.32 8.89
C ASN A 139 19.49 5.15 7.81
N ASP A 140 18.78 5.87 6.94
CA ASP A 140 19.42 6.71 5.92
C ASP A 140 20.12 7.92 6.56
N PRO A 141 21.31 8.32 6.07
CA PRO A 141 22.03 9.50 6.59
C PRO A 141 21.26 10.83 6.50
N LEU A 142 20.25 10.90 5.64
CA LEU A 142 19.39 12.09 5.47
C LEU A 142 18.10 12.01 6.28
N PHE A 143 17.89 10.94 7.05
CA PHE A 143 16.71 10.81 7.89
C PHE A 143 16.66 11.92 8.96
N TYR A 144 15.54 12.60 9.00
CA TYR A 144 15.30 13.67 9.96
C TYR A 144 13.79 13.79 10.25
N VAL A 145 13.45 13.84 11.51
CA VAL A 145 12.09 14.13 11.99
C VAL A 145 12.10 15.39 12.85
N ASN A 146 13.03 15.43 13.80
CA ASN A 146 13.33 16.55 14.70
C ASN A 146 14.77 16.39 15.24
N ASP A 147 15.20 17.26 16.14
CA ASP A 147 16.57 17.23 16.68
C ASP A 147 16.89 15.95 17.48
N GLU A 148 15.88 15.24 17.99
CA GLU A 148 16.05 13.98 18.71
C GLU A 148 16.24 12.80 17.74
N TYR A 149 15.54 12.82 16.60
CA TYR A 149 15.56 11.74 15.60
C TYR A 149 16.13 12.24 14.27
N ASN A 150 17.44 12.34 14.21
CA ASN A 150 18.13 12.71 12.98
C ASN A 150 19.44 11.93 12.81
N ASN A 151 19.81 11.69 11.56
CA ASN A 151 21.05 11.02 11.15
C ASN A 151 21.98 11.98 10.40
N PHE A 152 21.71 13.26 10.37
CA PHE A 152 22.48 14.21 9.60
C PHE A 152 23.96 14.25 10.02
N THR A 153 24.84 14.18 9.04
CA THR A 153 26.23 14.57 9.26
C THR A 153 26.33 16.06 9.56
N PRO A 154 27.38 16.54 10.22
CA PRO A 154 27.60 17.97 10.47
C PRO A 154 27.51 18.82 9.19
N GLU A 155 28.00 18.30 8.05
CA GLU A 155 27.97 18.96 6.75
C GLU A 155 26.54 19.08 6.21
N VAL A 156 25.75 18.02 6.32
CA VAL A 156 24.34 18.02 5.91
C VAL A 156 23.53 18.94 6.81
N ALA A 157 23.74 18.85 8.12
CA ALA A 157 23.07 19.74 9.10
C ALA A 157 23.36 21.22 8.84
N ALA A 158 24.60 21.58 8.46
CA ALA A 158 24.95 22.95 8.12
C ALA A 158 24.19 23.45 6.87
N LYS A 159 24.12 22.63 5.81
CA LYS A 159 23.35 22.94 4.60
C LYS A 159 21.85 23.06 4.87
N VAL A 160 21.30 22.15 5.66
CA VAL A 160 19.88 22.18 6.03
C VAL A 160 19.54 23.47 6.77
N ARG A 161 20.37 23.88 7.73
CA ARG A 161 20.18 25.15 8.46
C ARG A 161 20.28 26.39 7.57
N GLU A 162 21.14 26.36 6.56
CA GLU A 162 21.25 27.44 5.58
C GLU A 162 19.99 27.59 4.73
N TYR A 163 19.38 26.46 4.28
CA TYR A 163 18.17 26.44 3.47
C TYR A 163 16.88 26.62 4.27
N MET A 164 16.89 26.23 5.54
CA MET A 164 15.69 26.15 6.39
C MET A 164 15.64 27.24 7.47
N SER A 165 16.00 28.46 7.11
CA SER A 165 15.78 29.60 8.00
C SER A 165 14.26 29.87 8.12
N GLY A 166 13.59 29.23 9.09
CA GLY A 166 12.16 29.37 9.35
C GLY A 166 11.43 28.04 9.46
N ASP A 167 10.12 28.06 9.52
CA ASP A 167 9.20 26.94 9.76
C ASP A 167 9.16 25.86 8.63
N ALA A 168 10.18 25.79 7.80
CA ALA A 168 10.25 24.92 6.62
C ALA A 168 10.37 23.41 6.96
N LEU A 169 10.62 23.04 8.22
CA LEU A 169 10.61 21.65 8.68
C LEU A 169 9.19 21.06 8.78
N ASP A 170 8.15 21.88 8.79
CA ASP A 170 6.77 21.46 8.92
C ASP A 170 6.25 20.62 7.73
N ASN A 171 7.02 20.52 6.66
CA ASN A 171 6.67 19.69 5.48
C ASN A 171 7.90 18.95 4.96
N SER A 172 8.64 18.32 5.86
CA SER A 172 9.85 17.58 5.53
C SER A 172 9.51 16.19 5.01
N TRP A 173 10.03 15.85 3.84
CA TRP A 173 9.95 14.52 3.26
C TRP A 173 11.13 13.63 3.66
N SER A 174 11.90 14.05 4.65
CA SER A 174 13.13 13.37 5.08
C SER A 174 12.91 12.34 6.18
N GLY A 175 11.69 12.11 6.64
CA GLY A 175 11.48 11.14 7.71
C GLY A 175 10.04 10.93 8.16
N PRO A 176 9.19 11.96 8.32
CA PRO A 176 7.83 11.80 8.80
C PRO A 176 7.02 10.78 8.01
N VAL A 177 6.07 10.14 8.69
CA VAL A 177 5.02 9.33 8.04
C VAL A 177 3.98 10.28 7.50
N GLU A 178 3.61 10.13 6.24
CA GLU A 178 2.61 10.97 5.60
C GLU A 178 1.32 10.24 5.32
N GLY A 179 0.18 10.87 5.65
CA GLY A 179 -1.15 10.30 5.46
C GLY A 179 -1.46 9.89 4.02
N LEU A 180 -0.94 10.62 3.01
CA LEU A 180 -1.08 10.23 1.60
C LEU A 180 -0.29 8.97 1.25
N SER A 181 0.93 8.83 1.78
CA SER A 181 1.75 7.63 1.58
C SER A 181 1.10 6.39 2.22
N VAL A 182 0.50 6.56 3.40
CA VAL A 182 -0.25 5.50 4.07
C VAL A 182 -1.51 5.15 3.28
N GLN A 183 -2.25 6.13 2.76
CA GLN A 183 -3.42 5.89 1.92
C GLN A 183 -3.07 5.03 0.69
N ARG A 184 -1.98 5.35 0.00
CA ARG A 184 -1.52 4.59 -1.16
C ARG A 184 -0.95 3.21 -0.83
N SER A 185 -0.51 3.00 0.41
CA SER A 185 0.12 1.74 0.81
C SER A 185 -0.82 0.55 0.75
N LEU A 186 -2.10 0.75 1.03
CA LEU A 186 -3.10 -0.31 0.96
C LEU A 186 -3.19 -0.86 -0.46
N ASP A 187 -3.47 -0.01 -1.44
CA ASP A 187 -3.57 -0.44 -2.84
C ASP A 187 -2.25 -1.00 -3.36
N ALA A 188 -1.11 -0.38 -2.98
CA ALA A 188 0.21 -0.86 -3.36
C ALA A 188 0.46 -2.30 -2.90
N LEU A 189 0.09 -2.64 -1.68
CA LEU A 189 0.25 -3.99 -1.14
C LEU A 189 -0.75 -4.98 -1.76
N LEU A 190 -2.00 -4.56 -1.94
CA LEU A 190 -3.04 -5.41 -2.52
C LEU A 190 -2.79 -5.70 -4.00
N GLU A 191 -2.23 -4.77 -4.77
CA GLU A 191 -1.84 -4.99 -6.18
C GLU A 191 -0.88 -6.18 -6.32
N TYR A 192 -0.07 -6.48 -5.30
CA TYR A 192 0.88 -7.61 -5.27
C TYR A 192 0.47 -8.74 -4.33
N GLY A 193 -0.77 -8.73 -3.82
CA GLY A 193 -1.31 -9.81 -2.99
C GLY A 193 -0.80 -9.87 -1.55
N HIS A 194 -0.19 -8.80 -1.04
CA HIS A 194 0.38 -8.70 0.31
C HIS A 194 -0.65 -8.29 1.36
N HIS A 195 -1.64 -9.15 1.59
CA HIS A 195 -2.74 -8.90 2.52
C HIS A 195 -2.30 -8.87 3.99
N ALA A 196 -1.37 -9.73 4.39
CA ALA A 196 -0.88 -9.78 5.77
C ALA A 196 -0.12 -8.51 6.14
N GLU A 197 0.73 -8.01 5.23
CA GLU A 197 1.50 -6.79 5.40
C GLU A 197 0.58 -5.56 5.45
N ALA A 198 -0.45 -5.51 4.59
CA ALA A 198 -1.48 -4.47 4.65
C ALA A 198 -2.22 -4.48 6.00
N THR A 199 -2.49 -5.67 6.54
CA THR A 199 -3.16 -5.83 7.84
C THR A 199 -2.33 -5.25 8.99
N ILE A 200 -1.05 -5.61 9.11
CA ILE A 200 -0.22 -5.10 10.22
C ILE A 200 0.06 -3.59 10.12
N ILE A 201 0.22 -3.07 8.90
CA ILE A 201 0.39 -1.63 8.69
C ILE A 201 -0.90 -0.89 9.04
N GLY A 202 -2.05 -1.38 8.57
CA GLY A 202 -3.35 -0.78 8.85
C GLY A 202 -3.68 -0.76 10.34
N ARG A 203 -3.41 -1.85 11.08
CA ARG A 203 -3.58 -1.89 12.54
C ARG A 203 -2.76 -0.82 13.25
N LYS A 204 -1.45 -0.77 12.97
CA LYS A 204 -0.57 0.24 13.57
C LYS A 204 -1.00 1.68 13.25
N TRP A 205 -1.47 1.89 12.03
CA TRP A 205 -1.97 3.19 11.60
C TRP A 205 -3.25 3.59 12.34
N LEU A 206 -4.25 2.72 12.40
CA LEU A 206 -5.51 2.99 13.08
C LEU A 206 -5.33 3.13 14.60
N ASP A 207 -4.48 2.31 15.22
CA ASP A 207 -4.13 2.42 16.63
C ASP A 207 -3.52 3.79 16.93
N ASN A 208 -2.60 4.25 16.09
CA ASN A 208 -1.99 5.58 16.23
C ASN A 208 -3.01 6.70 16.12
N LEU A 209 -3.88 6.65 15.11
CA LEU A 209 -4.93 7.67 14.92
C LEU A 209 -5.93 7.69 16.09
N GLY A 210 -6.27 6.51 16.63
CA GLY A 210 -7.16 6.37 17.80
C GLY A 210 -6.58 6.99 19.07
N VAL A 211 -5.26 7.02 19.23
CA VAL A 211 -4.56 7.64 20.37
C VAL A 211 -4.31 9.13 20.13
N CYS A 212 -3.87 9.47 18.93
CA CYS A 212 -3.48 10.83 18.57
C CYS A 212 -4.67 11.80 18.47
N ASP A 213 -5.84 11.29 18.05
CA ASP A 213 -7.09 12.04 17.82
C ASP A 213 -6.91 13.31 16.95
N ARG A 214 -5.98 13.25 16.00
CA ARG A 214 -5.69 14.32 15.03
C ARG A 214 -5.43 13.76 13.64
N TYR A 215 -5.97 14.41 12.63
CA TYR A 215 -5.83 14.04 11.22
C TYR A 215 -4.98 15.07 10.48
N VAL A 216 -3.67 15.06 10.75
CA VAL A 216 -2.69 15.98 10.14
C VAL A 216 -2.01 15.33 8.93
N GLN A 217 -1.21 16.10 8.21
CA GLN A 217 -0.47 15.59 7.06
C GLN A 217 0.62 14.60 7.46
N GLN A 218 1.36 14.91 8.53
CA GLN A 218 2.57 14.17 8.91
C GLN A 218 2.58 13.77 10.37
N TYR A 219 3.24 12.65 10.67
CA TYR A 219 3.40 12.08 12.00
C TYR A 219 4.84 11.65 12.23
N ASN A 220 5.27 11.71 13.47
CA ASN A 220 6.58 11.21 13.90
C ASN A 220 6.58 9.66 13.84
N PRO A 221 7.44 9.02 13.05
CA PRO A 221 7.49 7.56 12.93
C PRO A 221 7.93 6.84 14.21
N MET A 222 8.62 7.52 15.10
CA MET A 222 9.14 6.93 16.34
C MET A 222 8.15 7.03 17.50
N THR A 223 7.40 8.14 17.59
CA THR A 223 6.47 8.41 18.71
C THR A 223 5.01 8.35 18.32
N GLY A 224 4.67 8.44 17.02
CA GLY A 224 3.30 8.54 16.52
C GLY A 224 2.69 9.94 16.70
N GLU A 225 3.41 10.91 17.27
CA GLU A 225 2.89 12.26 17.49
C GLU A 225 2.59 12.96 16.18
N ALA A 226 1.46 13.68 16.17
CA ALA A 226 1.08 14.52 15.05
C ALA A 226 2.01 15.73 14.92
N ALA A 227 2.51 15.99 13.72
CA ALA A 227 3.24 17.21 13.43
C ALA A 227 2.39 18.47 13.72
N PRO A 228 3.01 19.61 14.06
CA PRO A 228 2.32 20.90 14.05
C PRO A 228 1.65 21.14 12.70
N GLY A 229 0.49 21.72 12.66
CA GLY A 229 -0.19 21.99 11.41
C GLY A 229 -1.72 21.96 11.54
N GLN A 230 -2.40 22.14 10.42
CA GLN A 230 -3.86 22.11 10.37
C GLN A 230 -4.37 20.67 10.48
N ASP A 231 -5.37 20.49 11.31
CA ASP A 231 -6.15 19.25 11.39
C ASP A 231 -7.10 19.13 10.20
N GLY A 232 -7.52 17.88 9.90
CA GLY A 232 -8.46 17.63 8.80
C GLY A 232 -7.78 17.39 7.44
N TYR A 233 -6.55 16.88 7.42
CA TYR A 233 -5.88 16.51 6.17
C TYR A 233 -6.59 15.33 5.50
N GLY A 234 -7.18 15.59 4.31
CA GLY A 234 -8.04 14.65 3.60
C GLY A 234 -7.43 13.26 3.36
N PRO A 235 -6.17 13.13 2.85
CA PRO A 235 -5.56 11.82 2.64
C PRO A 235 -5.42 10.98 3.91
N THR A 236 -5.15 11.59 5.07
CA THR A 236 -5.13 10.88 6.36
C THR A 236 -6.51 10.36 6.75
N ILE A 237 -7.55 11.17 6.54
CA ILE A 237 -8.93 10.73 6.80
C ILE A 237 -9.32 9.58 5.87
N LEU A 238 -8.99 9.70 4.58
CA LEU A 238 -9.25 8.64 3.59
C LEU A 238 -8.51 7.36 3.96
N SER A 239 -7.24 7.43 4.34
CA SER A 239 -6.46 6.25 4.75
C SER A 239 -7.09 5.54 5.96
N ALA A 240 -7.62 6.30 6.92
CA ALA A 240 -8.33 5.73 8.07
C ALA A 240 -9.58 4.96 7.62
N LEU A 241 -10.42 5.57 6.77
CA LEU A 241 -11.64 4.94 6.26
C LEU A 241 -11.36 3.70 5.42
N GLU A 242 -10.35 3.75 4.53
CA GLU A 242 -9.96 2.63 3.69
C GLU A 242 -9.41 1.47 4.52
N TYR A 243 -8.50 1.72 5.48
CA TYR A 243 -8.01 0.67 6.35
C TYR A 243 -9.08 0.12 7.31
N MET A 244 -10.01 0.95 7.81
CA MET A 244 -11.15 0.46 8.58
C MET A 244 -12.03 -0.49 7.74
N THR A 245 -12.34 -0.11 6.51
CA THR A 245 -13.09 -0.96 5.58
C THR A 245 -12.32 -2.23 5.24
N TYR A 246 -11.02 -2.10 4.97
CA TYR A 246 -10.14 -3.22 4.66
C TYR A 246 -10.02 -4.24 5.81
N LEU A 247 -9.97 -3.79 7.05
CA LEU A 247 -9.81 -4.68 8.22
C LEU A 247 -11.13 -5.23 8.75
N TYR A 248 -12.20 -4.44 8.70
CA TYR A 248 -13.42 -4.71 9.47
C TYR A 248 -14.73 -4.54 8.69
N GLY A 249 -14.67 -4.15 7.43
CA GLY A 249 -15.84 -3.72 6.68
C GLY A 249 -16.21 -4.60 5.51
N VAL A 250 -17.06 -4.02 4.67
CA VAL A 250 -17.54 -4.60 3.41
C VAL A 250 -17.08 -3.70 2.27
N ASP A 251 -16.39 -4.27 1.31
CA ASP A 251 -15.90 -3.58 0.13
C ASP A 251 -16.63 -4.07 -1.13
N PHE A 252 -16.72 -3.21 -2.15
CA PHE A 252 -17.31 -3.58 -3.44
C PHE A 252 -16.35 -3.23 -4.56
N VAL A 253 -15.72 -4.25 -5.16
CA VAL A 253 -14.69 -4.09 -6.18
C VAL A 253 -15.01 -4.97 -7.38
N CYS A 254 -15.04 -4.38 -8.57
CA CYS A 254 -15.23 -5.09 -9.85
C CYS A 254 -16.44 -6.04 -9.88
N GLY A 255 -17.54 -5.67 -9.23
CA GLY A 255 -18.76 -6.48 -9.20
C GLY A 255 -18.80 -7.57 -8.14
N GLU A 256 -17.81 -7.61 -7.26
CA GLU A 256 -17.69 -8.54 -6.14
C GLU A 256 -17.77 -7.83 -4.80
N LEU A 257 -18.37 -8.47 -3.80
CA LEU A 257 -18.34 -8.03 -2.41
C LEU A 257 -17.20 -8.74 -1.68
N ILE A 258 -16.51 -7.99 -0.84
CA ILE A 258 -15.38 -8.48 -0.05
C ILE A 258 -15.68 -8.19 1.41
N PHE A 259 -15.82 -9.23 2.21
CA PHE A 259 -16.05 -9.14 3.65
C PHE A 259 -14.73 -9.34 4.39
N SER A 260 -14.30 -8.33 5.14
CA SER A 260 -13.01 -8.29 5.81
C SER A 260 -13.16 -8.61 7.29
N CYS A 261 -12.48 -9.65 7.74
CA CYS A 261 -12.62 -10.22 9.06
C CYS A 261 -11.24 -10.43 9.69
N SER A 262 -10.51 -9.33 9.96
CA SER A 262 -9.21 -9.43 10.65
C SER A 262 -9.35 -9.95 12.09
N ALA A 263 -8.28 -10.52 12.66
CA ALA A 263 -8.35 -11.35 13.86
C ALA A 263 -8.15 -10.59 15.19
N GLU A 264 -8.53 -9.31 15.26
CA GLU A 264 -8.48 -8.56 16.53
C GLU A 264 -9.55 -9.02 17.52
N ASP A 265 -9.23 -8.90 18.79
CA ASP A 265 -10.07 -9.31 19.90
C ASP A 265 -11.05 -8.20 20.31
N PHE A 266 -11.90 -7.77 19.37
CA PHE A 266 -13.05 -6.91 19.67
C PHE A 266 -14.24 -7.26 18.81
N ASP A 267 -15.42 -7.02 19.35
CA ASP A 267 -16.69 -7.21 18.64
C ASP A 267 -17.00 -5.99 17.77
N SER A 268 -17.52 -6.23 16.57
CA SER A 268 -17.95 -5.16 15.66
C SER A 268 -19.20 -5.53 14.88
N ASP A 269 -19.95 -4.51 14.49
CA ASP A 269 -21.17 -4.63 13.71
C ASP A 269 -21.17 -3.54 12.64
N TYR A 270 -20.99 -3.95 11.39
CA TYR A 270 -20.87 -3.08 10.23
C TYR A 270 -21.99 -3.38 9.24
N GLU A 271 -22.73 -2.36 8.83
CA GLU A 271 -23.78 -2.48 7.83
C GLU A 271 -23.56 -1.47 6.70
N GLN A 272 -23.64 -1.95 5.47
CA GLN A 272 -23.56 -1.13 4.27
C GLN A 272 -24.75 -1.40 3.33
N LYS A 273 -25.36 -0.34 2.83
CA LYS A 273 -26.45 -0.42 1.84
C LYS A 273 -25.91 -0.18 0.45
N LEU A 274 -26.00 -1.20 -0.42
CA LEU A 274 -25.57 -1.15 -1.81
C LEU A 274 -26.66 -1.78 -2.70
N PHE A 275 -26.96 -1.15 -3.83
CA PHE A 275 -27.90 -1.67 -4.83
C PHE A 275 -29.31 -2.00 -4.28
N GLY A 276 -29.75 -1.31 -3.23
CA GLY A 276 -31.04 -1.54 -2.58
C GLY A 276 -31.06 -2.67 -1.56
N HIS A 277 -29.94 -3.33 -1.34
CA HIS A 277 -29.75 -4.41 -0.35
C HIS A 277 -28.92 -3.94 0.85
N SER A 278 -29.14 -4.58 2.00
CA SER A 278 -28.34 -4.39 3.21
C SER A 278 -27.36 -5.56 3.36
N TYR A 279 -26.06 -5.23 3.38
CA TYR A 279 -24.95 -6.15 3.64
C TYR A 279 -24.41 -5.86 5.03
N ARG A 280 -24.49 -6.82 5.94
CA ARG A 280 -24.06 -6.65 7.33
C ARG A 280 -23.04 -7.70 7.72
N LEU A 281 -21.97 -7.24 8.38
CA LEU A 281 -20.88 -8.05 8.90
C LEU A 281 -20.85 -7.90 10.42
N VAL A 282 -21.12 -8.97 11.13
CA VAL A 282 -21.06 -9.01 12.61
C VAL A 282 -19.90 -9.88 13.04
N ARG A 283 -18.97 -9.31 13.79
CA ARG A 283 -17.82 -10.02 14.37
C ARG A 283 -17.99 -10.14 15.86
N SER A 284 -17.86 -11.34 16.40
CA SER A 284 -17.90 -11.59 17.84
C SER A 284 -17.22 -12.91 18.17
N GLY A 285 -16.42 -12.92 19.24
CA GLY A 285 -15.75 -14.11 19.73
C GLY A 285 -14.83 -14.78 18.71
N GLY A 286 -14.12 -14.00 17.89
CA GLY A 286 -13.18 -14.50 16.87
C GLY A 286 -13.86 -15.09 15.62
N ARG A 287 -15.18 -14.90 15.47
CA ARG A 287 -15.96 -15.36 14.32
C ARG A 287 -16.78 -14.24 13.72
N ALA A 288 -16.86 -14.21 12.40
CA ALA A 288 -17.67 -13.28 11.63
C ALA A 288 -18.91 -13.97 11.07
N ARG A 289 -20.04 -13.25 11.02
CA ARG A 289 -21.29 -13.66 10.37
C ARG A 289 -21.70 -12.60 9.37
N VAL A 290 -22.04 -13.03 8.17
CA VAL A 290 -22.47 -12.18 7.06
C VAL A 290 -23.94 -12.34 6.79
N TYR A 291 -24.65 -11.20 6.69
CA TYR A 291 -26.07 -11.14 6.43
C TYR A 291 -26.36 -10.35 5.17
N LEU A 292 -27.32 -10.82 4.39
CA LEU A 292 -27.96 -10.10 3.28
C LEU A 292 -29.42 -9.89 3.61
N ASP A 293 -29.88 -8.64 3.72
CA ASP A 293 -31.25 -8.26 4.06
C ASP A 293 -31.75 -8.94 5.36
N GLY A 294 -30.86 -9.05 6.34
CA GLY A 294 -31.13 -9.68 7.64
C GLY A 294 -31.08 -11.20 7.66
N VAL A 295 -30.82 -11.86 6.55
CA VAL A 295 -30.69 -13.32 6.45
C VAL A 295 -29.22 -13.71 6.47
N GLU A 296 -28.80 -14.55 7.41
CA GLU A 296 -27.42 -15.07 7.48
C GLU A 296 -27.10 -15.88 6.23
N LYS A 297 -25.98 -15.57 5.58
CA LYS A 297 -25.50 -16.21 4.37
C LYS A 297 -24.34 -17.16 4.62
N PHE A 298 -23.38 -16.71 5.43
CA PHE A 298 -22.27 -17.53 5.86
C PHE A 298 -21.67 -17.01 7.16
N SER A 299 -20.88 -17.86 7.80
CA SER A 299 -20.00 -17.45 8.90
C SER A 299 -18.59 -17.99 8.69
N VAL A 300 -17.58 -17.27 9.20
CA VAL A 300 -16.16 -17.59 9.00
C VAL A 300 -15.37 -17.22 10.25
N ASP A 301 -14.31 -17.96 10.55
CA ASP A 301 -13.35 -17.57 11.58
C ASP A 301 -12.57 -16.33 11.13
N CYS A 302 -12.26 -15.43 12.06
CA CYS A 302 -11.53 -14.20 11.76
C CYS A 302 -10.06 -14.48 11.38
N GLY A 303 -9.49 -13.59 10.54
CA GLY A 303 -8.15 -13.68 9.96
C GLY A 303 -8.15 -13.79 8.44
N VAL A 304 -9.30 -13.55 7.79
CA VAL A 304 -9.45 -13.66 6.32
C VAL A 304 -10.31 -12.56 5.73
N ARG A 305 -10.11 -12.31 4.44
CA ARG A 305 -11.04 -11.57 3.56
C ARG A 305 -11.77 -12.56 2.66
N VAL A 306 -13.09 -12.54 2.68
CA VAL A 306 -13.93 -13.44 1.89
C VAL A 306 -14.53 -12.69 0.72
N VAL A 307 -14.22 -13.14 -0.51
CA VAL A 307 -14.77 -12.60 -1.75
C VAL A 307 -16.05 -13.37 -2.11
N THR A 308 -17.11 -12.64 -2.44
CA THR A 308 -18.42 -13.22 -2.79
C THR A 308 -19.01 -12.55 -4.02
N GLY A 309 -20.07 -13.12 -4.57
CA GLY A 309 -21.00 -12.38 -5.42
C GLY A 309 -21.89 -11.44 -4.60
N THR A 310 -22.78 -10.73 -5.28
CA THR A 310 -23.80 -9.87 -4.64
C THR A 310 -24.85 -10.68 -3.87
N ASP A 311 -24.90 -11.99 -4.06
CA ASP A 311 -25.70 -12.98 -3.32
C ASP A 311 -25.05 -13.44 -1.99
N CYS A 312 -23.86 -12.93 -1.67
CA CYS A 312 -23.02 -13.31 -0.55
C CYS A 312 -22.58 -14.78 -0.55
N MET A 313 -22.50 -15.42 -1.72
CA MET A 313 -21.96 -16.77 -1.80
C MET A 313 -20.43 -16.73 -1.92
N PRO A 314 -19.68 -17.37 -1.00
CA PRO A 314 -18.22 -17.37 -1.03
C PRO A 314 -17.64 -17.97 -2.33
N LYS A 315 -16.75 -17.25 -2.97
CA LYS A 315 -15.99 -17.65 -4.17
C LYS A 315 -14.53 -17.92 -3.86
N SER A 316 -13.95 -17.08 -3.02
CA SER A 316 -12.54 -17.21 -2.60
C SER A 316 -12.34 -16.51 -1.25
N LEU A 317 -11.18 -16.77 -0.64
CA LEU A 317 -10.71 -16.00 0.51
C LEU A 317 -9.21 -15.73 0.41
N TYR A 318 -8.77 -14.72 1.14
CA TYR A 318 -7.36 -14.38 1.33
C TYR A 318 -6.98 -14.43 2.80
N GLY A 319 -5.82 -14.98 3.13
CA GLY A 319 -5.24 -14.92 4.46
C GLY A 319 -4.72 -13.51 4.77
N MET A 320 -5.19 -12.94 5.87
CA MET A 320 -4.86 -11.57 6.30
C MET A 320 -3.81 -11.53 7.41
N GLU A 321 -3.56 -12.64 8.09
CA GLU A 321 -2.69 -12.67 9.25
C GLU A 321 -1.25 -13.04 8.88
N CYS A 322 -0.29 -12.59 9.69
CA CYS A 322 1.12 -12.87 9.47
C CYS A 322 1.53 -14.31 9.81
N GLU A 323 0.68 -15.05 10.51
CA GLU A 323 0.87 -16.45 10.86
C GLU A 323 -0.26 -17.30 10.27
N PRO A 324 0.00 -18.56 9.90
CA PRO A 324 -1.03 -19.47 9.44
C PRO A 324 -2.11 -19.66 10.50
N ARG A 325 -3.36 -19.74 10.07
CA ARG A 325 -4.53 -19.96 10.95
C ARG A 325 -5.42 -21.05 10.39
N ASP A 326 -5.99 -21.87 11.28
CA ASP A 326 -7.08 -22.75 10.92
C ASP A 326 -8.36 -21.92 10.78
N ILE A 327 -8.96 -21.98 9.59
CA ILE A 327 -10.13 -21.20 9.22
C ILE A 327 -11.28 -22.16 8.91
N THR A 328 -12.39 -21.98 9.58
CA THR A 328 -13.66 -22.66 9.27
C THR A 328 -14.63 -21.67 8.64
N LEU A 329 -15.07 -21.98 7.43
CA LEU A 329 -16.12 -21.26 6.68
C LEU A 329 -17.37 -22.15 6.61
N THR A 330 -18.53 -21.61 7.00
CA THR A 330 -19.80 -22.35 7.03
C THR A 330 -20.85 -21.61 6.19
N VAL A 331 -21.52 -22.34 5.29
CA VAL A 331 -22.65 -21.86 4.48
C VAL A 331 -23.82 -22.84 4.66
N GLY A 332 -24.88 -22.41 5.32
CA GLY A 332 -25.97 -23.31 5.75
C GLY A 332 -25.43 -24.47 6.58
N ASP A 333 -25.70 -25.71 6.17
CA ASP A 333 -25.24 -26.92 6.82
C ASP A 333 -23.86 -27.42 6.36
N THR A 334 -23.22 -26.72 5.44
CA THR A 334 -21.93 -27.13 4.88
C THR A 334 -20.81 -26.32 5.50
N SER A 335 -19.80 -27.02 6.04
CA SER A 335 -18.58 -26.40 6.58
C SER A 335 -17.34 -26.87 5.83
N TRP A 336 -16.42 -25.94 5.60
CA TRP A 336 -15.10 -26.17 5.07
C TRP A 336 -14.08 -25.71 6.12
N THR A 337 -13.00 -26.46 6.30
CA THR A 337 -11.93 -26.09 7.26
C THR A 337 -10.57 -26.39 6.65
N ALA A 338 -9.66 -25.43 6.70
CA ALA A 338 -8.26 -25.62 6.33
C ALA A 338 -7.34 -24.59 7.03
N ALA A 339 -6.06 -24.93 7.12
CA ALA A 339 -5.03 -23.95 7.46
C ALA A 339 -4.84 -22.98 6.29
N VAL A 340 -4.90 -21.67 6.56
CA VAL A 340 -4.71 -20.57 5.61
C VAL A 340 -3.44 -19.84 5.99
N SER A 341 -2.51 -19.76 5.06
CA SER A 341 -1.23 -19.07 5.23
C SER A 341 -1.36 -17.55 4.96
N PRO A 342 -0.39 -16.73 5.43
CA PRO A 342 -0.31 -15.33 5.04
C PRO A 342 -0.36 -15.15 3.52
N ASN A 343 -1.15 -14.19 3.06
CA ASN A 343 -1.26 -13.83 1.62
C ASN A 343 -1.80 -14.95 0.71
N GLU A 344 -2.18 -16.09 1.26
CA GLU A 344 -2.69 -17.19 0.48
C GLU A 344 -4.10 -16.90 -0.04
N LYS A 345 -4.33 -17.14 -1.33
CA LYS A 345 -5.67 -17.13 -1.94
C LYS A 345 -6.18 -18.55 -2.10
N LEU A 346 -7.35 -18.81 -1.57
CA LEU A 346 -8.09 -20.03 -1.76
C LEU A 346 -9.34 -19.76 -2.60
N VAL A 347 -9.53 -20.49 -3.69
CA VAL A 347 -10.70 -20.39 -4.56
C VAL A 347 -11.57 -21.62 -4.34
N PHE A 348 -12.85 -21.42 -4.03
CA PHE A 348 -13.79 -22.50 -3.76
C PHE A 348 -14.44 -23.05 -5.02
N GLU A 349 -14.61 -24.35 -5.06
CA GLU A 349 -15.55 -24.98 -5.97
C GLU A 349 -17.00 -24.79 -5.50
N ALA A 350 -17.98 -24.92 -6.40
CA ALA A 350 -19.38 -24.67 -6.10
C ALA A 350 -19.84 -25.44 -4.84
N GLY A 351 -20.37 -24.71 -3.84
CA GLY A 351 -20.88 -25.26 -2.61
C GLY A 351 -19.81 -25.70 -1.61
N LEU A 352 -18.63 -25.12 -1.63
CA LEU A 352 -17.50 -25.42 -0.72
C LEU A 352 -17.03 -26.90 -0.79
N ARG A 353 -17.24 -27.57 -1.91
CA ARG A 353 -16.90 -29.01 -2.07
C ARG A 353 -15.41 -29.27 -2.28
N GLY A 354 -14.62 -28.25 -2.49
CA GLY A 354 -13.18 -28.29 -2.66
C GLY A 354 -12.62 -26.89 -2.75
N ASP A 355 -11.30 -26.78 -2.61
CA ASP A 355 -10.56 -25.55 -2.75
C ASP A 355 -9.38 -25.74 -3.71
N LYS A 356 -9.00 -24.66 -4.36
CA LYS A 356 -7.76 -24.53 -5.11
C LYS A 356 -6.94 -23.42 -4.52
N ARG A 357 -5.72 -23.76 -4.07
CA ARG A 357 -4.75 -22.76 -3.64
C ARG A 357 -4.14 -22.08 -4.86
N VAL A 358 -4.16 -20.75 -4.84
CA VAL A 358 -3.66 -19.94 -5.95
C VAL A 358 -2.55 -19.05 -5.39
N ARG A 359 -1.38 -19.15 -5.98
CA ARG A 359 -0.31 -18.20 -5.70
C ARG A 359 -0.59 -16.93 -6.49
N PHE A 360 -0.46 -15.80 -5.82
CA PHE A 360 -0.57 -14.51 -6.49
C PHE A 360 0.68 -14.28 -7.36
N ASP A 361 0.48 -13.87 -8.60
CA ASP A 361 1.56 -13.55 -9.53
C ASP A 361 1.06 -12.51 -10.54
N LEU A 362 1.71 -11.36 -10.58
CA LEU A 362 1.43 -10.21 -11.44
C LEU A 362 2.26 -10.21 -12.74
N ASN A 363 2.88 -11.31 -13.13
CA ASN A 363 3.70 -11.38 -14.34
C ASN A 363 2.87 -11.39 -15.63
#